data_5e9ee39ee5fec23959c597d5f7cb5c56
#
_entry.id   5e9ee39ee5fec23959c597d5f7cb5c56
#
_cell.length_a   1.000
_cell.length_b   1.000
_cell.length_c   1.000
_cell.angle_alpha   90.00
_cell.angle_beta   90.00
_cell.angle_gamma   90.00
#
_symmetry.space_group_name_H-M   'P 1'
#
loop_
_entity.id
_entity.type
_entity.pdbx_description
1 polymer ?
#
loop_
_entity_poly.entity_id
_entity_poly.type
_entity_poly.pdbx_seq_one_letter_code
_entity_poly.pdbx_strand_id
1 'polypeptide(L)'
;MSNLTFRSLASSSRGNAYMVSDGETTLLLECGLPYKKLAEKSGFTLMDTTACFVTHEHKDHSSAAGQLIRHGVPVYMSEGTARALELWDAEIIEPNVPIMVGAFRVMAFRVAHDAADPVGYLIDDTRTGERLIFAADTRSLSYIVPRLTYIAVECNYEESLLAASQRIPESLKNRIRHSHFEVRDVIRWLKKQDLSHVMTIYLLHLS
;
A
#
# COMPACT_ATOMS: atom_id res chain seq x y z
N MET A 1 -24.33 -0.14 -7.68
CA MET A 1 -23.81 -0.68 -6.41
C MET A 1 -22.32 -0.71 -6.54
N SER A 2 -21.58 -0.38 -5.48
CA SER A 2 -20.11 -0.49 -5.46
C SER A 2 -19.72 -1.95 -5.66
N ASN A 3 -18.75 -2.19 -6.55
CA ASN A 3 -18.20 -3.52 -6.79
C ASN A 3 -16.77 -3.64 -6.30
N LEU A 4 -16.12 -2.51 -5.96
CA LEU A 4 -14.75 -2.53 -5.43
C LEU A 4 -14.77 -2.93 -3.95
N THR A 5 -14.05 -3.97 -3.63
CA THR A 5 -13.83 -4.44 -2.26
C THR A 5 -12.38 -4.23 -1.85
N PHE A 6 -12.14 -3.79 -0.61
CA PHE A 6 -10.82 -3.71 0.00
C PHE A 6 -10.79 -4.57 1.26
N ARG A 7 -9.90 -5.55 1.31
CA ARG A 7 -9.77 -6.47 2.44
C ARG A 7 -8.34 -6.48 2.98
N SER A 8 -8.16 -6.11 4.23
CA SER A 8 -6.88 -6.24 4.93
C SER A 8 -6.64 -7.69 5.35
N LEU A 9 -5.53 -8.27 4.91
CA LEU A 9 -5.04 -9.58 5.37
C LEU A 9 -4.09 -9.42 6.55
N ALA A 10 -3.29 -8.35 6.54
CA ALA A 10 -2.40 -7.93 7.61
C ALA A 10 -2.07 -6.44 7.45
N SER A 11 -1.91 -5.74 8.59
CA SER A 11 -1.54 -4.32 8.62
C SER A 11 -0.76 -4.04 9.90
N SER A 12 0.56 -4.14 9.85
CA SER A 12 1.46 -3.89 10.97
C SER A 12 2.93 -3.96 10.52
N SER A 13 3.85 -3.51 11.37
CA SER A 13 5.31 -3.69 11.21
C SER A 13 5.78 -5.16 11.16
N ARG A 14 4.88 -6.14 11.29
CA ARG A 14 5.18 -7.58 11.15
C ARG A 14 4.77 -8.14 9.80
N GLY A 15 4.13 -7.33 8.96
CA GLY A 15 3.72 -7.67 7.62
C GLY A 15 2.43 -6.97 7.21
N ASN A 16 2.45 -6.51 5.97
CA ASN A 16 1.36 -5.79 5.31
C ASN A 16 0.93 -6.59 4.08
N ALA A 17 -0.37 -6.77 3.91
CA ALA A 17 -0.96 -7.38 2.74
C ALA A 17 -2.45 -7.04 2.66
N TYR A 18 -2.91 -6.61 1.50
CA TYR A 18 -4.30 -6.20 1.28
C TYR A 18 -4.77 -6.69 -0.08
N MET A 19 -6.04 -7.05 -0.18
CA MET A 19 -6.65 -7.45 -1.46
C MET A 19 -7.66 -6.40 -1.91
N VAL A 20 -7.60 -6.06 -3.19
CA VAL A 20 -8.56 -5.19 -3.88
C VAL A 20 -9.20 -5.99 -4.99
N SER A 21 -10.52 -6.05 -5.06
CA SER A 21 -11.21 -6.81 -6.11
C SER A 21 -12.49 -6.10 -6.55
N ASP A 22 -12.80 -6.25 -7.84
CA ASP A 22 -14.05 -5.84 -8.48
C ASP A 22 -14.98 -7.05 -8.77
N GLY A 23 -14.60 -8.24 -8.25
CA GLY A 23 -15.30 -9.50 -8.47
C GLY A 23 -14.76 -10.34 -9.62
N GLU A 24 -14.00 -9.75 -10.56
CA GLU A 24 -13.36 -10.45 -11.69
C GLU A 24 -11.84 -10.35 -11.65
N THR A 25 -11.34 -9.14 -11.37
CA THR A 25 -9.91 -8.87 -11.20
C THR A 25 -9.59 -8.73 -9.71
N THR A 26 -8.54 -9.39 -9.26
CA THR A 26 -8.06 -9.27 -7.89
C THR A 26 -6.61 -8.80 -7.88
N LEU A 27 -6.34 -7.68 -7.20
CA LEU A 27 -5.01 -7.16 -6.95
C LEU A 27 -4.60 -7.47 -5.51
N LEU A 28 -3.35 -7.84 -5.33
CA LEU A 28 -2.70 -7.88 -4.02
C LEU A 28 -1.86 -6.60 -3.85
N LEU A 29 -2.13 -5.82 -2.82
CA LEU A 29 -1.29 -4.69 -2.43
C LEU A 29 -0.47 -5.12 -1.23
N GLU A 30 0.84 -5.08 -1.36
CA GLU A 30 1.84 -5.63 -0.46
C GLU A 30 1.80 -7.16 -0.30
N CYS A 31 2.96 -7.72 -0.09
CA CYS A 31 3.14 -9.14 0.17
C CYS A 31 4.15 -9.38 1.30
N GLY A 32 4.04 -8.60 2.38
CA GLY A 32 4.97 -8.53 3.49
C GLY A 32 4.88 -9.68 4.50
N LEU A 33 4.14 -10.74 4.19
CA LEU A 33 4.07 -11.95 5.00
C LEU A 33 4.87 -13.09 4.35
N PRO A 34 5.35 -14.06 5.13
CA PRO A 34 5.84 -15.33 4.56
C PRO A 34 4.78 -15.94 3.64
N TYR A 35 5.18 -16.43 2.47
CA TYR A 35 4.27 -16.91 1.41
C TYR A 35 3.18 -17.86 1.91
N LYS A 36 3.55 -18.87 2.72
CA LYS A 36 2.59 -19.82 3.30
C LYS A 36 1.52 -19.11 4.13
N LYS A 37 1.93 -18.15 4.97
CA LYS A 37 1.01 -17.38 5.81
C LYS A 37 0.15 -16.44 4.98
N LEU A 38 0.71 -15.87 3.91
CA LEU A 38 -0.05 -15.05 2.96
C LEU A 38 -1.12 -15.88 2.24
N ALA A 39 -0.78 -17.09 1.78
CA ALA A 39 -1.73 -18.02 1.17
C ALA A 39 -2.85 -18.43 2.13
N GLU A 40 -2.54 -18.75 3.38
CA GLU A 40 -3.53 -19.06 4.42
C GLU A 40 -4.49 -17.87 4.65
N LYS A 41 -3.96 -16.65 4.78
CA LYS A 41 -4.76 -15.45 5.03
C LYS A 41 -5.60 -15.00 3.84
N SER A 42 -5.14 -15.27 2.61
CA SER A 42 -5.95 -15.05 1.40
C SER A 42 -7.09 -16.05 1.27
N GLY A 43 -7.14 -17.10 2.09
CA GLY A 43 -8.09 -18.22 1.94
C GLY A 43 -7.68 -19.16 0.81
N PHE A 44 -6.38 -19.28 0.53
CA PHE A 44 -5.77 -20.06 -0.55
C PHE A 44 -6.14 -19.58 -1.96
N THR A 45 -6.65 -18.36 -2.10
CA THR A 45 -6.95 -17.73 -3.40
C THR A 45 -5.78 -16.88 -3.94
N LEU A 46 -4.60 -17.02 -3.35
CA LEU A 46 -3.43 -16.23 -3.74
C LEU A 46 -3.04 -16.41 -5.21
N MET A 47 -3.25 -17.61 -5.75
CA MET A 47 -2.96 -17.91 -7.16
C MET A 47 -4.01 -17.34 -8.14
N ASP A 48 -5.17 -16.91 -7.64
CA ASP A 48 -6.19 -16.21 -8.43
C ASP A 48 -5.91 -14.69 -8.50
N THR A 49 -4.83 -14.24 -7.85
CA THR A 49 -4.41 -12.84 -7.89
C THR A 49 -3.90 -12.48 -9.28
N THR A 50 -4.51 -11.48 -9.89
CA THR A 50 -4.14 -11.02 -11.25
C THR A 50 -2.77 -10.34 -11.27
N ALA A 51 -2.46 -9.56 -10.22
CA ALA A 51 -1.17 -8.92 -10.04
C ALA A 51 -0.94 -8.54 -8.57
N CYS A 52 0.33 -8.46 -8.17
CA CYS A 52 0.75 -7.92 -6.88
C CYS A 52 1.46 -6.57 -7.09
N PHE A 53 1.21 -5.60 -6.22
CA PHE A 53 1.84 -4.28 -6.22
C PHE A 53 2.58 -4.06 -4.90
N VAL A 54 3.89 -3.83 -4.96
CA VAL A 54 4.76 -3.62 -3.80
C VAL A 54 5.19 -2.15 -3.77
N THR A 55 5.00 -1.49 -2.63
CA THR A 55 5.31 -0.06 -2.50
C THR A 55 6.81 0.20 -2.34
N HIS A 56 7.53 -0.66 -1.61
CA HIS A 56 8.96 -0.52 -1.35
C HIS A 56 9.58 -1.85 -0.84
N GLU A 57 10.91 -1.88 -0.69
CA GLU A 57 11.69 -3.10 -0.44
C GLU A 57 11.65 -3.63 0.99
N HIS A 58 11.13 -2.91 1.99
CA HIS A 58 11.11 -3.42 3.36
C HIS A 58 10.40 -4.77 3.46
N LYS A 59 10.95 -5.65 4.32
CA LYS A 59 10.50 -7.06 4.40
C LYS A 59 9.03 -7.21 4.78
N ASP A 60 8.51 -6.32 5.59
CA ASP A 60 7.09 -6.31 5.98
C ASP A 60 6.15 -5.81 4.87
N HIS A 61 6.69 -5.48 3.67
CA HIS A 61 5.94 -5.14 2.46
C HIS A 61 6.23 -6.11 1.31
N SER A 62 7.42 -6.72 1.25
CA SER A 62 7.94 -7.42 0.08
C SER A 62 8.30 -8.89 0.28
N SER A 63 8.20 -9.45 1.51
CA SER A 63 8.73 -10.78 1.88
C SER A 63 8.39 -11.92 0.92
N ALA A 64 7.20 -11.94 0.32
CA ALA A 64 6.78 -12.99 -0.59
C ALA A 64 6.97 -12.65 -2.07
N ALA A 65 7.46 -11.45 -2.43
CA ALA A 65 7.53 -10.97 -3.81
C ALA A 65 8.22 -11.97 -4.75
N GLY A 66 9.43 -12.43 -4.41
CA GLY A 66 10.16 -13.40 -5.23
C GLY A 66 9.49 -14.77 -5.30
N GLN A 67 8.66 -15.16 -4.30
CA GLN A 67 7.89 -16.40 -4.39
C GLN A 67 6.67 -16.23 -5.30
N LEU A 68 5.98 -15.10 -5.25
CA LEU A 68 4.87 -14.78 -6.15
C LEU A 68 5.33 -14.81 -7.62
N ILE A 69 6.46 -14.17 -7.94
CA ILE A 69 7.07 -14.19 -9.29
C ILE A 69 7.31 -15.64 -9.74
N ARG A 70 7.96 -16.47 -8.90
CA ARG A 70 8.22 -17.88 -9.22
C ARG A 70 6.95 -18.71 -9.43
N HIS A 71 5.84 -18.31 -8.84
CA HIS A 71 4.53 -18.93 -9.05
C HIS A 71 3.73 -18.32 -10.20
N GLY A 72 4.31 -17.41 -10.97
CA GLY A 72 3.70 -16.82 -12.15
C GLY A 72 2.72 -15.67 -11.88
N VAL A 73 2.69 -15.13 -10.65
CA VAL A 73 1.94 -13.90 -10.35
C VAL A 73 2.81 -12.70 -10.72
N PRO A 74 2.36 -11.82 -11.65
CA PRO A 74 3.07 -10.58 -11.96
C PRO A 74 3.21 -9.70 -10.71
N VAL A 75 4.43 -9.24 -10.40
CA VAL A 75 4.69 -8.36 -9.26
C VAL A 75 5.24 -7.04 -9.76
N TYR A 76 4.46 -5.98 -9.57
CA TYR A 76 4.80 -4.62 -9.97
C TYR A 76 5.45 -3.85 -8.82
N MET A 77 6.50 -3.12 -9.13
CA MET A 77 7.20 -2.23 -8.20
C MET A 77 8.00 -1.16 -8.95
N SER A 78 8.49 -0.14 -8.25
CA SER A 78 9.42 0.84 -8.85
C SER A 78 10.76 0.19 -9.20
N GLU A 79 11.52 0.79 -10.13
CA GLU A 79 12.84 0.29 -10.52
C GLU A 79 13.81 0.23 -9.33
N GLY A 80 13.79 1.25 -8.45
CA GLY A 80 14.64 1.28 -7.26
C GLY A 80 14.30 0.17 -6.27
N THR A 81 13.02 -0.14 -6.08
CA THR A 81 12.54 -1.26 -5.24
C THR A 81 12.98 -2.61 -5.83
N ALA A 82 12.79 -2.82 -7.13
CA ALA A 82 13.20 -4.06 -7.81
C ALA A 82 14.70 -4.31 -7.69
N ARG A 83 15.51 -3.26 -7.88
CA ARG A 83 16.96 -3.29 -7.73
C ARG A 83 17.38 -3.60 -6.28
N ALA A 84 16.74 -2.97 -5.29
CA ALA A 84 17.05 -3.20 -3.88
C ALA A 84 16.71 -4.62 -3.41
N LEU A 85 15.68 -5.24 -4.02
CA LEU A 85 15.29 -6.63 -3.77
C LEU A 85 16.03 -7.66 -4.65
N GLU A 86 16.82 -7.21 -5.64
CA GLU A 86 17.46 -8.06 -6.66
C GLU A 86 16.44 -8.92 -7.44
N LEU A 87 15.23 -8.39 -7.68
CA LEU A 87 14.13 -9.05 -8.39
C LEU A 87 14.05 -8.55 -9.83
N TRP A 88 14.87 -9.11 -10.71
CA TRP A 88 15.00 -8.70 -12.10
C TRP A 88 13.84 -9.15 -13.00
N ASP A 89 13.04 -10.10 -12.53
CA ASP A 89 11.83 -10.59 -13.20
C ASP A 89 10.55 -9.85 -12.70
N ALA A 90 10.70 -8.79 -11.91
CA ALA A 90 9.58 -7.94 -11.50
C ALA A 90 9.14 -7.01 -12.65
N GLU A 91 7.86 -6.73 -12.72
CA GLU A 91 7.30 -5.75 -13.64
C GLU A 91 7.55 -4.33 -13.10
N ILE A 92 8.15 -3.47 -13.91
CA ILE A 92 8.45 -2.09 -13.49
C ILE A 92 7.25 -1.19 -13.77
N ILE A 93 6.79 -0.49 -12.73
CA ILE A 93 5.79 0.58 -12.86
C ILE A 93 6.45 1.94 -12.63
N GLU A 94 6.39 2.80 -13.65
CA GLU A 94 6.93 4.15 -13.55
C GLU A 94 5.95 5.08 -12.83
N PRO A 95 6.39 5.92 -11.89
CA PRO A 95 5.53 6.91 -11.26
C PRO A 95 4.87 7.84 -12.29
N ASN A 96 3.58 8.10 -12.09
CA ASN A 96 2.71 8.92 -12.95
C ASN A 96 2.43 8.33 -14.35
N VAL A 97 2.84 7.10 -14.64
CA VAL A 97 2.50 6.38 -15.86
C VAL A 97 1.48 5.28 -15.51
N PRO A 98 0.22 5.41 -15.95
CA PRO A 98 -0.80 4.42 -15.62
C PRO A 98 -0.63 3.15 -16.46
N ILE A 99 -0.92 2.01 -15.85
CA ILE A 99 -1.01 0.70 -16.52
C ILE A 99 -2.42 0.11 -16.32
N MET A 100 -2.80 -0.83 -17.20
CA MET A 100 -4.06 -1.56 -17.06
C MET A 100 -3.80 -2.98 -16.56
N VAL A 101 -4.54 -3.38 -15.53
CA VAL A 101 -4.58 -4.76 -15.02
C VAL A 101 -6.04 -5.17 -14.86
N GLY A 102 -6.53 -5.99 -15.79
CA GLY A 102 -7.97 -6.24 -15.91
C GLY A 102 -8.74 -4.94 -16.13
N ALA A 103 -9.76 -4.67 -15.32
CA ALA A 103 -10.51 -3.44 -15.35
C ALA A 103 -9.89 -2.31 -14.49
N PHE A 104 -8.83 -2.57 -13.77
CA PHE A 104 -8.16 -1.55 -12.97
C PHE A 104 -7.12 -0.79 -13.77
N ARG A 105 -7.21 0.53 -13.72
CA ARG A 105 -6.13 1.45 -14.12
C ARG A 105 -5.32 1.79 -12.87
N VAL A 106 -4.08 1.34 -12.82
CA VAL A 106 -3.19 1.54 -11.68
C VAL A 106 -2.10 2.52 -12.04
N MET A 107 -1.89 3.52 -11.20
CA MET A 107 -0.82 4.52 -11.35
C MET A 107 -0.02 4.62 -10.05
N ALA A 108 1.29 4.44 -10.15
CA ALA A 108 2.17 4.69 -9.01
C ALA A 108 2.40 6.20 -8.83
N PHE A 109 2.58 6.64 -7.59
CA PHE A 109 3.01 8.00 -7.24
C PHE A 109 4.08 7.96 -6.14
N ARG A 110 4.97 8.93 -6.13
CA ARG A 110 6.06 8.96 -5.15
C ARG A 110 5.55 9.31 -3.76
N VAL A 111 6.12 8.65 -2.74
CA VAL A 111 5.84 8.93 -1.32
C VAL A 111 7.17 9.23 -0.59
N ALA A 112 7.06 9.76 0.63
CA ALA A 112 8.21 10.13 1.44
C ALA A 112 8.46 9.08 2.52
N HIS A 113 9.37 8.15 2.26
CA HIS A 113 9.75 7.07 3.19
C HIS A 113 11.25 6.77 3.09
N ASP A 114 11.83 6.11 4.11
CA ASP A 114 13.25 5.73 4.17
C ASP A 114 13.54 4.44 3.38
N ALA A 115 13.22 4.45 2.09
CA ALA A 115 13.37 3.35 1.15
C ALA A 115 14.02 3.81 -0.17
N ALA A 116 14.41 2.88 -1.04
CA ALA A 116 15.18 3.18 -2.26
C ALA A 116 14.40 4.01 -3.29
N ASP A 117 13.13 3.65 -3.55
CA ASP A 117 12.25 4.37 -4.48
C ASP A 117 10.78 4.09 -4.13
N PRO A 118 10.32 4.58 -2.96
CA PRO A 118 9.02 4.23 -2.41
C PRO A 118 7.88 4.89 -3.19
N VAL A 119 6.79 4.13 -3.40
CA VAL A 119 5.60 4.58 -4.12
C VAL A 119 4.31 4.22 -3.37
N GLY A 120 3.26 4.98 -3.63
CA GLY A 120 1.88 4.61 -3.37
C GLY A 120 1.16 4.33 -4.69
N TYR A 121 -0.10 3.91 -4.63
CA TYR A 121 -0.88 3.55 -5.82
C TYR A 121 -2.23 4.26 -5.83
N LEU A 122 -2.59 4.81 -6.99
CA LEU A 122 -3.94 5.24 -7.31
C LEU A 122 -4.56 4.18 -8.22
N ILE A 123 -5.69 3.62 -7.81
CA ILE A 123 -6.35 2.51 -8.47
C ILE A 123 -7.76 2.96 -8.84
N ASP A 124 -8.03 2.99 -10.14
CA ASP A 124 -9.34 3.33 -10.69
C ASP A 124 -9.99 2.07 -11.25
N ASP A 125 -11.19 1.71 -10.79
CA ASP A 125 -12.04 0.77 -11.50
C ASP A 125 -12.68 1.50 -12.69
N THR A 126 -12.29 1.11 -13.91
CA THR A 126 -12.77 1.79 -15.14
C THR A 126 -14.21 1.46 -15.49
N ARG A 127 -14.82 0.45 -14.87
CA ARG A 127 -16.22 0.06 -15.08
C ARG A 127 -17.18 0.85 -14.20
N THR A 128 -16.80 1.07 -12.94
CA THR A 128 -17.65 1.74 -11.94
C THR A 128 -17.27 3.22 -11.75
N GLY A 129 -16.04 3.58 -12.09
CA GLY A 129 -15.46 4.89 -11.81
C GLY A 129 -15.03 5.06 -10.36
N GLU A 130 -15.07 4.00 -9.55
CA GLU A 130 -14.59 4.00 -8.17
C GLU A 130 -13.07 4.15 -8.13
N ARG A 131 -12.58 4.89 -7.15
CA ARG A 131 -11.18 5.29 -7.03
C ARG A 131 -10.66 5.08 -5.63
N LEU A 132 -9.57 4.30 -5.53
CA LEU A 132 -8.84 4.05 -4.29
C LEU A 132 -7.47 4.71 -4.35
N ILE A 133 -7.11 5.49 -3.32
CA ILE A 133 -5.72 5.84 -3.04
C ILE A 133 -5.17 4.90 -1.97
N PHE A 134 -3.98 4.35 -2.22
CA PHE A 134 -3.26 3.47 -1.32
C PHE A 134 -1.86 4.01 -1.05
N ALA A 135 -1.55 4.31 0.21
CA ALA A 135 -0.21 4.72 0.65
C ALA A 135 0.07 4.09 2.03
N ALA A 136 0.86 3.02 2.04
CA ALA A 136 1.16 2.27 3.25
C ALA A 136 2.15 3.03 4.13
N ASP A 137 3.42 3.11 3.76
CA ASP A 137 4.43 3.78 4.55
C ASP A 137 4.82 5.11 3.90
N THR A 138 4.54 6.21 4.61
CA THR A 138 4.91 7.55 4.15
C THR A 138 4.90 8.55 5.29
N ARG A 139 5.87 9.43 5.33
CA ARG A 139 5.90 10.55 6.29
C ARG A 139 4.82 11.60 6.01
N SER A 140 4.44 11.77 4.74
CA SER A 140 3.50 12.81 4.34
C SER A 140 2.93 12.56 2.95
N LEU A 141 1.74 13.10 2.69
CA LEU A 141 1.12 13.16 1.38
C LEU A 141 0.80 14.61 1.02
N SER A 142 1.20 15.04 -0.18
CA SER A 142 0.89 16.37 -0.72
C SER A 142 -0.16 16.36 -1.81
N TYR A 143 -0.49 15.19 -2.34
CA TYR A 143 -1.42 15.02 -3.46
C TYR A 143 -2.86 15.34 -3.03
N ILE A 144 -3.56 16.09 -3.88
CA ILE A 144 -5.02 16.26 -3.83
C ILE A 144 -5.58 15.45 -4.98
N VAL A 145 -6.39 14.44 -4.66
CA VAL A 145 -6.91 13.49 -5.64
C VAL A 145 -8.42 13.67 -5.75
N PRO A 146 -8.94 14.05 -6.93
CA PRO A 146 -10.38 14.27 -7.09
C PRO A 146 -11.15 12.95 -7.11
N ARG A 147 -12.39 13.00 -6.62
CA ARG A 147 -13.37 11.91 -6.70
C ARG A 147 -12.88 10.59 -6.08
N LEU A 148 -12.20 10.66 -4.94
CA LEU A 148 -11.86 9.46 -4.17
C LEU A 148 -13.13 8.78 -3.66
N THR A 149 -13.21 7.46 -3.82
CA THR A 149 -14.26 6.60 -3.25
C THR A 149 -13.73 5.88 -2.00
N TYR A 150 -12.45 5.49 -2.03
CA TYR A 150 -11.77 4.82 -0.93
C TYR A 150 -10.42 5.48 -0.67
N ILE A 151 -10.07 5.56 0.61
CA ILE A 151 -8.78 6.05 1.08
C ILE A 151 -8.18 4.99 1.98
N ALA A 152 -7.02 4.46 1.62
CA ALA A 152 -6.25 3.52 2.42
C ALA A 152 -4.85 4.11 2.64
N VAL A 153 -4.64 4.73 3.79
CA VAL A 153 -3.40 5.47 4.08
C VAL A 153 -2.86 5.10 5.45
N GLU A 154 -1.55 5.18 5.57
CA GLU A 154 -0.87 5.03 6.84
C GLU A 154 -1.39 6.04 7.87
N CYS A 155 -1.51 5.57 9.13
CA CYS A 155 -1.75 6.40 10.30
C CYS A 155 -0.99 5.77 11.47
N ASN A 156 0.32 5.95 11.51
CA ASN A 156 1.21 5.10 12.31
C ASN A 156 1.22 5.47 13.79
N TYR A 157 1.40 6.74 14.11
CA TYR A 157 1.61 7.17 15.50
C TYR A 157 0.93 8.50 15.83
N GLU A 158 0.72 8.73 17.13
CA GLU A 158 0.36 10.02 17.71
C GLU A 158 1.55 10.54 18.54
N GLU A 159 1.97 11.78 18.28
CA GLU A 159 3.23 12.34 18.83
C GLU A 159 3.29 12.34 20.36
N SER A 160 2.18 12.67 21.05
CA SER A 160 2.22 12.71 22.52
C SER A 160 2.36 11.33 23.14
N LEU A 161 1.75 10.30 22.53
CA LEU A 161 1.88 8.90 22.95
C LEU A 161 3.28 8.36 22.64
N LEU A 162 3.82 8.68 21.45
CA LEU A 162 5.17 8.28 21.08
C LEU A 162 6.20 8.90 22.02
N ALA A 163 6.10 10.21 22.29
CA ALA A 163 7.00 10.92 23.17
C ALA A 163 6.97 10.37 24.60
N ALA A 164 5.76 10.08 25.13
CA ALA A 164 5.57 9.55 26.48
C ALA A 164 6.01 8.09 26.66
N SER A 165 6.15 7.32 25.58
CA SER A 165 6.49 5.91 25.63
C SER A 165 7.90 5.71 26.20
N GLN A 166 8.00 4.93 27.28
CA GLN A 166 9.28 4.47 27.87
C GLN A 166 9.78 3.16 27.25
N ARG A 167 8.95 2.49 26.44
CA ARG A 167 9.27 1.18 25.83
C ARG A 167 10.01 1.33 24.50
N ILE A 168 9.88 2.49 23.84
CA ILE A 168 10.47 2.76 22.53
C ILE A 168 11.76 3.57 22.75
N PRO A 169 12.92 3.06 22.31
CA PRO A 169 14.18 3.81 22.37
C PRO A 169 14.10 5.12 21.57
N GLU A 170 14.82 6.16 21.99
CA GLU A 170 14.75 7.48 21.33
C GLU A 170 15.21 7.45 19.87
N SER A 171 16.19 6.59 19.54
CA SER A 171 16.61 6.37 18.14
C SER A 171 15.48 5.86 17.26
N LEU A 172 14.64 4.95 17.79
CA LEU A 172 13.49 4.42 17.06
C LEU A 172 12.36 5.46 16.98
N LYS A 173 12.10 6.23 18.03
CA LYS A 173 11.16 7.36 17.98
C LYS A 173 11.52 8.36 16.88
N ASN A 174 12.82 8.70 16.80
CA ASN A 174 13.31 9.61 15.77
C ASN A 174 13.12 9.04 14.36
N ARG A 175 13.38 7.74 14.15
CA ARG A 175 13.11 7.07 12.88
C ARG A 175 11.62 7.16 12.54
N ILE A 176 10.73 6.79 13.48
CA ILE A 176 9.27 6.85 13.29
C ILE A 176 8.83 8.24 12.82
N ARG A 177 9.28 9.31 13.48
CA ARG A 177 8.97 10.71 13.11
C ARG A 177 9.40 11.08 11.70
N HIS A 178 10.46 10.46 11.19
CA HIS A 178 11.03 10.79 9.88
C HIS A 178 10.49 9.93 8.73
N SER A 179 9.91 8.77 9.03
CA SER A 179 9.48 7.80 8.01
C SER A 179 7.99 7.49 8.00
N HIS A 180 7.24 7.85 9.06
CA HIS A 180 5.82 7.46 9.18
C HIS A 180 4.88 8.65 9.37
N PHE A 181 3.59 8.43 9.08
CA PHE A 181 2.56 9.46 9.05
C PHE A 181 1.92 9.64 10.42
N GLU A 182 2.08 10.82 10.98
CA GLU A 182 1.50 11.22 12.27
C GLU A 182 0.00 11.50 12.11
N VAL A 183 -0.79 11.10 13.09
CA VAL A 183 -2.26 11.23 13.12
C VAL A 183 -2.76 12.62 12.74
N ARG A 184 -2.16 13.69 13.31
CA ARG A 184 -2.59 15.08 13.03
C ARG A 184 -2.29 15.50 11.60
N ASP A 185 -1.20 14.96 11.01
CA ASP A 185 -0.83 15.23 9.62
C ASP A 185 -1.76 14.47 8.67
N VAL A 186 -2.15 13.23 8.99
CA VAL A 186 -3.20 12.49 8.29
C VAL A 186 -4.52 13.28 8.29
N ILE A 187 -4.97 13.75 9.46
CA ILE A 187 -6.18 14.57 9.58
C ILE A 187 -6.07 15.85 8.74
N ARG A 188 -4.90 16.52 8.78
CA ARG A 188 -4.64 17.74 8.00
C ARG A 188 -4.67 17.46 6.49
N TRP A 189 -4.14 16.33 6.05
CA TRP A 189 -4.19 15.91 4.65
C TRP A 189 -5.63 15.55 4.22
N LEU A 190 -6.36 14.77 5.03
CA LEU A 190 -7.77 14.42 4.76
C LEU A 190 -8.65 15.66 4.64
N LYS A 191 -8.47 16.68 5.46
CA LYS A 191 -9.23 17.95 5.40
C LYS A 191 -9.01 18.73 4.10
N LYS A 192 -7.97 18.45 3.33
CA LYS A 192 -7.71 19.07 2.02
C LYS A 192 -8.34 18.30 0.87
N GLN A 193 -8.78 17.05 1.10
CA GLN A 193 -9.42 16.24 0.08
C GLN A 193 -10.91 16.59 -0.05
N ASP A 194 -11.47 16.41 -1.25
CA ASP A 194 -12.92 16.35 -1.42
C ASP A 194 -13.42 14.98 -0.95
N LEU A 195 -14.03 14.94 0.23
CA LEU A 195 -14.55 13.72 0.83
C LEU A 195 -16.02 13.43 0.45
N SER A 196 -16.65 14.22 -0.42
CA SER A 196 -18.08 14.11 -0.76
C SER A 196 -18.45 12.75 -1.40
N HIS A 197 -17.48 12.09 -2.05
CA HIS A 197 -17.65 10.77 -2.67
C HIS A 197 -17.00 9.63 -1.87
N VAL A 198 -16.32 9.94 -0.77
CA VAL A 198 -15.59 8.92 0.02
C VAL A 198 -16.55 8.08 0.82
N MET A 199 -16.57 6.79 0.54
CA MET A 199 -17.38 5.78 1.24
C MET A 199 -16.67 5.23 2.46
N THR A 200 -15.34 5.02 2.38
CA THR A 200 -14.56 4.42 3.47
C THR A 200 -13.13 4.94 3.50
N ILE A 201 -12.65 5.19 4.71
CA ILE A 201 -11.25 5.51 5.00
C ILE A 201 -10.68 4.36 5.83
N TYR A 202 -9.65 3.72 5.32
CA TYR A 202 -8.88 2.68 6.00
C TYR A 202 -7.59 3.30 6.55
N LEU A 203 -7.43 3.27 7.86
CA LEU A 203 -6.19 3.66 8.51
C LEU A 203 -5.30 2.43 8.62
N LEU A 204 -4.15 2.48 7.95
CA LEU A 204 -3.22 1.36 7.83
C LEU A 204 -2.05 1.51 8.79
N HIS A 205 -1.34 0.41 9.05
CA HIS A 205 -0.05 0.39 9.75
C HIS A 205 -0.08 1.09 11.12
N LEU A 206 -1.17 0.91 11.87
CA LEU A 206 -1.29 1.41 13.24
C LEU A 206 -0.27 0.71 14.15
N SER A 207 0.46 1.47 14.97
CA SER A 207 1.49 0.97 15.92
C SER A 207 1.21 1.35 17.38
#